data_90804e027f216dbf6d8f85dd7fa751a9
#
_entry.id   90804e027f216dbf6d8f85dd7fa751a9
#
_cell.length_a   1.000
_cell.length_b   1.000
_cell.length_c   1.000
_cell.angle_alpha   90.00
_cell.angle_beta   90.00
_cell.angle_gamma   90.00
#
_symmetry.space_group_name_H-M   'P 1'
#
loop_
_entity.id
_entity.type
_entity.pdbx_description
1 polymer ?
#
loop_
_entity_poly.entity_id
_entity_poly.type
_entity_poly.pdbx_seq_one_letter_code
_entity_poly.pdbx_strand_id
1 'polypeptide(L)'
;MASMREIKRRKTSIQSTAQITKAMKLVSTVKFQKAKVKAETTSPYFDKMYETVSSILSRSGNIHHRYLMQGESQKKAVIVITSNRGLAGGYNSNVEKAVTSAGFNPADVQLYTVGSKGRDNLSKKGYAVAKDYGDVIEAPTYRAAMDIGRDVLNAFSSGEVGEIWMAYTVFKNTITHIPKMIRLLPVAVPEEETAEEKKDGPLLLMNFEPEPEEVLDAVIPKYINSVIYGGMMDAVASENGARMTAMDNATSNAEDMIENLTLSYNRARQGAITQEITEIVSGAEALK
;
A
#
# COMPACT_ATOMS: atom_id res chain seq x y z
N MET A 1 -21.92 37.55 -11.32
CA MET A 1 -20.44 37.51 -11.18
C MET A 1 -20.10 37.34 -9.73
N ALA A 2 -19.06 36.57 -9.40
CA ALA A 2 -18.63 36.42 -8.01
C ALA A 2 -18.14 37.77 -7.47
N SER A 3 -18.53 38.13 -6.25
CA SER A 3 -18.12 39.40 -5.64
C SER A 3 -16.63 39.39 -5.34
N MET A 4 -15.96 40.54 -5.37
CA MET A 4 -14.55 40.69 -4.99
C MET A 4 -14.23 40.04 -3.62
N ARG A 5 -15.16 40.16 -2.68
CA ARG A 5 -15.04 39.59 -1.33
C ARG A 5 -15.01 38.05 -1.35
N GLU A 6 -15.82 37.45 -2.23
CA GLU A 6 -15.87 35.99 -2.42
C GLU A 6 -14.60 35.46 -3.07
N ILE A 7 -14.10 36.13 -4.13
CA ILE A 7 -12.83 35.78 -4.78
C ILE A 7 -11.67 35.84 -3.79
N LYS A 8 -11.60 36.89 -2.98
CA LYS A 8 -10.57 37.06 -1.94
C LYS A 8 -10.63 35.93 -0.92
N ARG A 9 -11.83 35.60 -0.42
CA ARG A 9 -12.03 34.52 0.56
C ARG A 9 -11.57 33.17 -0.02
N ARG A 10 -11.96 32.89 -1.27
CA ARG A 10 -11.56 31.65 -1.97
C ARG A 10 -10.04 31.56 -2.17
N LYS A 11 -9.41 32.67 -2.58
CA LYS A 11 -7.95 32.76 -2.70
C LYS A 11 -7.25 32.44 -1.37
N THR A 12 -7.68 33.04 -0.27
CA THR A 12 -7.08 32.80 1.07
C THR A 12 -7.26 31.33 1.49
N SER A 13 -8.42 30.71 1.23
CA SER A 13 -8.67 29.29 1.51
C SER A 13 -7.71 28.40 0.73
N ILE A 14 -7.50 28.65 -0.57
CA ILE A 14 -6.60 27.85 -1.39
C ILE A 14 -5.13 28.05 -0.98
N GLN A 15 -4.74 29.27 -0.56
CA GLN A 15 -3.42 29.54 0.00
C GLN A 15 -3.14 28.70 1.25
N SER A 16 -4.12 28.61 2.15
CA SER A 16 -4.00 27.73 3.34
C SER A 16 -3.89 26.26 2.94
N THR A 17 -4.67 25.81 1.95
CA THR A 17 -4.58 24.44 1.43
C THR A 17 -3.19 24.15 0.85
N ALA A 18 -2.61 25.06 0.05
CA ALA A 18 -1.28 24.93 -0.50
C ALA A 18 -0.20 24.79 0.58
N GLN A 19 -0.33 25.55 1.67
CA GLN A 19 0.60 25.44 2.81
C GLN A 19 0.48 24.07 3.50
N ILE A 20 -0.73 23.58 3.70
CA ILE A 20 -0.98 22.27 4.32
C ILE A 20 -0.43 21.14 3.44
N THR A 21 -0.72 21.15 2.14
CA THR A 21 -0.23 20.10 1.22
C THR A 21 1.29 20.12 1.11
N LYS A 22 1.92 21.30 1.10
CA LYS A 22 3.37 21.45 1.12
C LYS A 22 4.00 20.87 2.41
N ALA A 23 3.40 21.14 3.57
CA ALA A 23 3.85 20.56 4.83
C ALA A 23 3.69 19.04 4.84
N MET A 24 2.56 18.51 4.34
CA MET A 24 2.32 17.07 4.23
C MET A 24 3.30 16.39 3.27
N LYS A 25 3.67 17.03 2.16
CA LYS A 25 4.73 16.55 1.25
C LYS A 25 6.05 16.36 2.01
N LEU A 26 6.47 17.39 2.79
CA LEU A 26 7.73 17.31 3.54
C LEU A 26 7.72 16.18 4.58
N VAL A 27 6.65 16.02 5.34
CA VAL A 27 6.50 14.93 6.31
C VAL A 27 6.55 13.57 5.62
N SER A 28 5.84 13.42 4.49
CA SER A 28 5.83 12.17 3.72
C SER A 28 7.20 11.86 3.12
N THR A 29 7.95 12.87 2.68
CA THR A 29 9.33 12.70 2.18
C THR A 29 10.24 12.13 3.26
N VAL A 30 10.18 12.66 4.49
CA VAL A 30 11.02 12.15 5.61
C VAL A 30 10.62 10.72 5.98
N LYS A 31 9.31 10.42 6.05
CA LYS A 31 8.82 9.07 6.34
C LYS A 31 9.22 8.09 5.23
N PHE A 32 9.12 8.51 3.98
CA PHE A 32 9.55 7.73 2.82
C PHE A 32 11.04 7.37 2.88
N GLN A 33 11.90 8.35 3.13
CA GLN A 33 13.35 8.12 3.23
C GLN A 33 13.68 7.09 4.33
N LYS A 34 13.07 7.22 5.50
CA LYS A 34 13.25 6.26 6.60
C LYS A 34 12.76 4.85 6.22
N ALA A 35 11.60 4.74 5.58
CA ALA A 35 11.05 3.47 5.15
C ALA A 35 11.92 2.82 4.06
N LYS A 36 12.39 3.61 3.08
CA LYS A 36 13.28 3.14 2.02
C LYS A 36 14.57 2.53 2.57
N VAL A 37 15.28 3.26 3.44
CA VAL A 37 16.52 2.76 4.06
C VAL A 37 16.26 1.46 4.82
N LYS A 38 15.14 1.37 5.55
CA LYS A 38 14.79 0.18 6.30
C LYS A 38 14.45 -1.00 5.37
N ALA A 39 13.72 -0.78 4.28
CA ALA A 39 13.42 -1.80 3.27
C ALA A 39 14.71 -2.31 2.61
N GLU A 40 15.59 -1.42 2.16
CA GLU A 40 16.86 -1.78 1.54
C GLU A 40 17.79 -2.57 2.49
N THR A 41 17.78 -2.24 3.79
CA THR A 41 18.58 -2.96 4.79
C THR A 41 18.03 -4.37 5.07
N THR A 42 16.72 -4.56 4.95
CA THR A 42 16.08 -5.85 5.27
C THR A 42 15.92 -6.77 4.05
N SER A 43 15.91 -6.22 2.82
CA SER A 43 15.76 -6.99 1.58
C SER A 43 16.73 -8.17 1.47
N PRO A 44 18.05 -8.05 1.73
CA PRO A 44 18.98 -9.17 1.60
C PRO A 44 18.62 -10.38 2.47
N TYR A 45 17.99 -10.16 3.62
CA TYR A 45 17.52 -11.26 4.47
C TYR A 45 16.35 -12.01 3.82
N PHE A 46 15.41 -11.28 3.22
CA PHE A 46 14.25 -11.89 2.54
C PHE A 46 14.68 -12.67 1.29
N ASP A 47 15.59 -12.10 0.52
CA ASP A 47 16.12 -12.75 -0.69
C ASP A 47 16.80 -14.08 -0.32
N LYS A 48 17.63 -14.07 0.73
CA LYS A 48 18.28 -15.29 1.23
C LYS A 48 17.31 -16.30 1.83
N MET A 49 16.27 -15.84 2.54
CA MET A 49 15.25 -16.73 3.06
C MET A 49 14.45 -17.38 1.91
N TYR A 50 14.09 -16.60 0.88
CA TYR A 50 13.43 -17.11 -0.31
C TYR A 50 14.29 -18.13 -1.06
N GLU A 51 15.58 -17.82 -1.33
CA GLU A 51 16.53 -18.73 -1.95
C GLU A 51 16.66 -20.04 -1.15
N THR A 52 16.73 -19.94 0.18
CA THR A 52 16.85 -21.12 1.06
C THR A 52 15.62 -22.00 0.95
N VAL A 53 14.41 -21.42 1.09
CA VAL A 53 13.15 -22.18 0.98
C VAL A 53 13.00 -22.79 -0.41
N SER A 54 13.26 -22.02 -1.48
CA SER A 54 13.22 -22.51 -2.85
C SER A 54 14.20 -23.64 -3.09
N SER A 55 15.43 -23.54 -2.55
CA SER A 55 16.44 -24.60 -2.63
C SER A 55 16.03 -25.87 -1.86
N ILE A 56 15.41 -25.73 -0.70
CA ILE A 56 14.87 -26.86 0.06
C ILE A 56 13.76 -27.54 -0.78
N LEU A 57 12.79 -26.77 -1.26
CA LEU A 57 11.65 -27.31 -2.01
C LEU A 57 12.06 -27.99 -3.32
N SER A 58 13.00 -27.42 -4.08
CA SER A 58 13.48 -27.98 -5.35
C SER A 58 14.29 -29.26 -5.16
N ARG A 59 14.91 -29.46 -4.00
CA ARG A 59 15.78 -30.63 -3.69
C ARG A 59 15.09 -31.70 -2.86
N SER A 60 13.95 -31.38 -2.27
CA SER A 60 13.22 -32.27 -1.36
C SER A 60 12.36 -33.33 -2.08
N GLY A 61 12.27 -33.30 -3.41
CA GLY A 61 11.45 -34.26 -4.19
C GLY A 61 9.96 -34.19 -3.80
N ASN A 62 9.25 -35.33 -3.84
CA ASN A 62 7.84 -35.44 -3.49
C ASN A 62 7.62 -35.51 -1.96
N ILE A 63 7.94 -34.44 -1.22
CA ILE A 63 7.60 -34.37 0.20
C ILE A 63 6.12 -34.01 0.35
N HIS A 64 5.37 -34.88 0.99
CA HIS A 64 3.99 -34.57 1.41
C HIS A 64 4.02 -33.77 2.71
N HIS A 65 3.88 -32.44 2.61
CA HIS A 65 3.89 -31.56 3.76
C HIS A 65 2.66 -30.66 3.77
N ARG A 66 2.08 -30.43 4.95
CA ARG A 66 0.84 -29.62 5.12
C ARG A 66 0.90 -28.23 4.50
N TYR A 67 2.06 -27.59 4.48
CA TYR A 67 2.23 -26.25 3.90
C TYR A 67 2.48 -26.24 2.38
N LEU A 68 2.64 -27.40 1.77
CA LEU A 68 2.83 -27.57 0.33
C LEU A 68 1.54 -28.03 -0.38
N MET A 69 0.57 -28.49 0.37
CA MET A 69 -0.70 -29.00 -0.15
C MET A 69 -1.81 -28.01 0.16
N GLN A 70 -2.78 -27.92 -0.75
CA GLN A 70 -3.98 -27.14 -0.50
C GLN A 70 -4.77 -27.76 0.65
N GLY A 71 -5.21 -26.92 1.60
CA GLY A 71 -6.09 -27.36 2.68
C GLY A 71 -7.46 -27.80 2.14
N GLU A 72 -8.18 -28.59 2.92
CA GLU A 72 -9.51 -29.11 2.54
C GLU A 72 -10.58 -28.00 2.39
N SER A 73 -10.40 -26.90 3.09
CA SER A 73 -11.34 -25.77 3.08
C SER A 73 -11.22 -24.96 1.78
N GLN A 74 -12.35 -24.56 1.21
CA GLN A 74 -12.39 -23.62 0.10
C GLN A 74 -12.19 -22.17 0.52
N LYS A 75 -12.28 -21.88 1.83
CA LYS A 75 -12.07 -20.52 2.36
C LYS A 75 -10.61 -20.09 2.24
N LYS A 76 -10.42 -18.79 2.04
CA LYS A 76 -9.12 -18.16 1.85
C LYS A 76 -8.87 -17.10 2.91
N ALA A 77 -7.72 -17.14 3.56
CA ALA A 77 -7.25 -16.03 4.36
C ALA A 77 -6.52 -15.03 3.45
N VAL A 78 -6.91 -13.78 3.50
CA VAL A 78 -6.24 -12.71 2.73
C VAL A 78 -5.72 -11.64 3.67
N ILE A 79 -4.40 -11.53 3.76
CA ILE A 79 -3.74 -10.42 4.46
C ILE A 79 -3.77 -9.22 3.53
N VAL A 80 -4.41 -8.12 3.97
CA VAL A 80 -4.55 -6.91 3.16
C VAL A 80 -3.79 -5.77 3.81
N ILE A 81 -2.73 -5.29 3.15
CA ILE A 81 -1.88 -4.22 3.66
C ILE A 81 -2.22 -2.90 2.97
N THR A 82 -2.83 -2.00 3.73
CA THR A 82 -3.23 -0.65 3.29
C THR A 82 -2.77 0.39 4.31
N SER A 83 -3.10 1.66 4.10
CA SER A 83 -2.80 2.71 5.06
C SER A 83 -3.95 2.97 6.04
N ASN A 84 -3.64 3.66 7.14
CA ASN A 84 -4.65 4.19 8.06
C ASN A 84 -5.24 5.52 7.58
N ARG A 85 -4.50 6.26 6.75
CA ARG A 85 -4.87 7.61 6.32
C ARG A 85 -5.09 7.67 4.81
N GLY A 86 -5.93 8.60 4.36
CA GLY A 86 -6.12 8.91 2.96
C GLY A 86 -5.01 9.81 2.38
N LEU A 87 -5.34 10.45 1.29
CA LEU A 87 -4.50 11.43 0.57
C LEU A 87 -3.18 10.84 0.03
N ALA A 88 -3.16 9.53 -0.24
CA ALA A 88 -2.05 8.80 -0.85
C ALA A 88 -2.37 8.43 -2.33
N GLY A 89 -3.08 9.29 -3.04
CA GLY A 89 -3.49 9.02 -4.42
C GLY A 89 -4.29 7.72 -4.54
N GLY A 90 -3.94 6.88 -5.50
CA GLY A 90 -4.58 5.59 -5.77
C GLY A 90 -4.07 4.42 -4.92
N TYR A 91 -3.15 4.63 -3.97
CA TYR A 91 -2.49 3.56 -3.22
C TYR A 91 -3.47 2.54 -2.63
N ASN A 92 -4.40 2.98 -1.78
CA ASN A 92 -5.36 2.08 -1.13
C ASN A 92 -6.32 1.42 -2.13
N SER A 93 -6.89 2.22 -3.02
CA SER A 93 -7.85 1.73 -4.02
C SER A 93 -7.25 0.69 -4.97
N ASN A 94 -5.96 0.78 -5.26
CA ASN A 94 -5.28 -0.20 -6.12
C ASN A 94 -5.08 -1.55 -5.41
N VAL A 95 -4.74 -1.57 -4.12
CA VAL A 95 -4.69 -2.81 -3.32
C VAL A 95 -6.08 -3.42 -3.20
N GLU A 96 -7.10 -2.62 -2.91
CA GLU A 96 -8.49 -3.09 -2.84
C GLU A 96 -8.96 -3.67 -4.18
N LYS A 97 -8.58 -3.05 -5.31
CA LYS A 97 -8.84 -3.59 -6.65
C LYS A 97 -8.14 -4.92 -6.87
N ALA A 98 -6.89 -5.08 -6.42
CA ALA A 98 -6.17 -6.35 -6.54
C ALA A 98 -6.93 -7.48 -5.82
N VAL A 99 -7.48 -7.23 -4.63
CA VAL A 99 -8.31 -8.19 -3.91
C VAL A 99 -9.62 -8.49 -4.65
N THR A 100 -10.35 -7.45 -5.07
CA THR A 100 -11.66 -7.64 -5.72
C THR A 100 -11.55 -8.23 -7.13
N SER A 101 -10.43 -8.01 -7.82
CA SER A 101 -10.18 -8.55 -9.17
C SER A 101 -9.60 -9.97 -9.15
N ALA A 102 -9.28 -10.53 -7.98
CA ALA A 102 -8.77 -11.89 -7.84
C ALA A 102 -9.83 -12.97 -8.15
N GLY A 103 -11.09 -12.58 -8.33
CA GLY A 103 -12.19 -13.49 -8.66
C GLY A 103 -12.66 -14.36 -7.49
N PHE A 104 -12.26 -14.03 -6.27
CA PHE A 104 -12.72 -14.75 -5.08
C PHE A 104 -14.13 -14.32 -4.68
N ASN A 105 -14.96 -15.30 -4.30
CA ASN A 105 -16.26 -14.99 -3.71
C ASN A 105 -16.04 -14.34 -2.32
N PRO A 106 -16.59 -13.15 -2.05
CA PRO A 106 -16.44 -12.50 -0.75
C PRO A 106 -16.84 -13.34 0.46
N ALA A 107 -17.81 -14.27 0.29
CA ALA A 107 -18.25 -15.16 1.36
C ALA A 107 -17.18 -16.20 1.77
N ASP A 108 -16.27 -16.53 0.85
CA ASP A 108 -15.21 -17.51 1.06
C ASP A 108 -13.87 -16.87 1.47
N VAL A 109 -13.86 -15.54 1.69
CA VAL A 109 -12.67 -14.78 2.06
C VAL A 109 -12.75 -14.26 3.48
N GLN A 110 -11.72 -14.56 4.25
CA GLN A 110 -11.48 -14.00 5.58
C GLN A 110 -10.33 -12.99 5.49
N LEU A 111 -10.61 -11.73 5.80
CA LEU A 111 -9.61 -10.68 5.76
C LEU A 111 -8.85 -10.56 7.08
N TYR A 112 -7.54 -10.49 6.97
CA TYR A 112 -6.62 -10.06 8.02
C TYR A 112 -6.07 -8.70 7.62
N THR A 113 -6.63 -7.63 8.18
CA THR A 113 -6.37 -6.28 7.68
C THR A 113 -5.24 -5.60 8.44
N VAL A 114 -4.30 -5.03 7.70
CA VAL A 114 -3.24 -4.16 8.19
C VAL A 114 -3.48 -2.78 7.58
N GLY A 115 -4.04 -1.87 8.39
CA GLY A 115 -4.49 -0.56 7.93
C GLY A 115 -6.01 -0.43 7.77
N SER A 116 -6.56 0.63 8.36
CA SER A 116 -8.01 0.86 8.48
C SER A 116 -8.71 1.09 7.13
N LYS A 117 -8.01 1.64 6.11
CA LYS A 117 -8.65 1.92 4.81
C LYS A 117 -9.09 0.65 4.08
N GLY A 118 -8.25 -0.39 4.07
CA GLY A 118 -8.63 -1.68 3.49
C GLY A 118 -9.77 -2.34 4.26
N ARG A 119 -9.69 -2.35 5.61
CA ARG A 119 -10.77 -2.84 6.46
C ARG A 119 -12.10 -2.18 6.12
N ASP A 120 -12.15 -0.85 6.21
CA ASP A 120 -13.40 -0.09 6.08
C ASP A 120 -14.02 -0.21 4.68
N ASN A 121 -13.19 -0.23 3.63
CA ASN A 121 -13.67 -0.27 2.26
C ASN A 121 -14.06 -1.68 1.81
N LEU A 122 -13.29 -2.70 2.20
CA LEU A 122 -13.60 -4.09 1.82
C LEU A 122 -14.79 -4.65 2.63
N SER A 123 -14.94 -4.27 3.91
CA SER A 123 -16.14 -4.61 4.69
C SER A 123 -17.42 -4.08 4.03
N LYS A 124 -17.40 -2.86 3.49
CA LYS A 124 -18.55 -2.31 2.73
C LYS A 124 -18.84 -3.08 1.45
N LYS A 125 -17.88 -3.82 0.92
CA LYS A 125 -18.02 -4.68 -0.27
C LYS A 125 -18.42 -6.12 0.09
N GLY A 126 -18.73 -6.40 1.36
CA GLY A 126 -19.23 -7.69 1.82
C GLY A 126 -18.15 -8.70 2.24
N TYR A 127 -16.90 -8.29 2.34
CA TYR A 127 -15.83 -9.16 2.84
C TYR A 127 -15.83 -9.23 4.37
N ALA A 128 -15.71 -10.43 4.92
CA ALA A 128 -15.63 -10.64 6.36
C ALA A 128 -14.22 -10.34 6.87
N VAL A 129 -14.10 -9.51 7.92
CA VAL A 129 -12.84 -9.23 8.60
C VAL A 129 -12.70 -10.17 9.78
N ALA A 130 -11.74 -11.10 9.71
CA ALA A 130 -11.43 -12.02 10.78
C ALA A 130 -10.63 -11.33 11.89
N LYS A 131 -9.65 -10.51 11.52
CA LYS A 131 -8.82 -9.75 12.47
C LYS A 131 -8.27 -8.46 11.86
N ASP A 132 -8.15 -7.43 12.70
CA ASP A 132 -7.60 -6.12 12.31
C ASP A 132 -6.34 -5.80 13.12
N TYR A 133 -5.30 -5.36 12.41
CA TYR A 133 -4.00 -4.94 12.96
C TYR A 133 -3.70 -3.48 12.59
N GLY A 134 -4.73 -2.62 12.64
CA GLY A 134 -4.70 -1.26 12.10
C GLY A 134 -3.49 -0.41 12.48
N ASP A 135 -3.03 -0.47 13.74
CA ASP A 135 -1.97 0.41 14.23
C ASP A 135 -0.56 -0.04 13.80
N VAL A 136 -0.40 -1.29 13.39
CA VAL A 136 0.89 -1.89 13.05
C VAL A 136 1.56 -1.21 11.86
N ILE A 137 0.78 -0.72 10.89
CA ILE A 137 1.32 -0.15 9.65
C ILE A 137 2.06 1.19 9.86
N GLU A 138 1.81 1.90 10.94
CA GLU A 138 2.50 3.17 11.20
C GLU A 138 3.97 2.96 11.62
N ALA A 139 4.26 1.85 12.30
CA ALA A 139 5.61 1.45 12.74
C ALA A 139 5.76 -0.08 12.67
N PRO A 140 5.90 -0.68 11.46
CA PRO A 140 6.00 -2.12 11.32
C PRO A 140 7.21 -2.70 12.06
N THR A 141 6.96 -3.78 12.80
CA THR A 141 7.98 -4.56 13.49
C THR A 141 7.91 -6.01 13.05
N TYR A 142 9.02 -6.72 13.10
CA TYR A 142 9.05 -8.16 12.81
C TYR A 142 8.13 -8.95 13.76
N ARG A 143 8.03 -8.52 15.02
CA ARG A 143 7.12 -9.12 16.00
C ARG A 143 5.66 -9.04 15.56
N ALA A 144 5.24 -7.90 15.06
CA ALA A 144 3.88 -7.75 14.52
C ALA A 144 3.63 -8.65 13.30
N ALA A 145 4.63 -8.82 12.43
CA ALA A 145 4.54 -9.78 11.33
C ALA A 145 4.42 -11.22 11.84
N MET A 146 5.14 -11.59 12.90
CA MET A 146 5.00 -12.90 13.56
C MET A 146 3.60 -13.11 14.15
N ASP A 147 3.01 -12.08 14.76
CA ASP A 147 1.65 -12.18 15.30
C ASP A 147 0.61 -12.38 14.20
N ILE A 148 0.73 -11.66 13.09
CA ILE A 148 -0.11 -11.85 11.90
C ILE A 148 0.11 -13.25 11.32
N GLY A 149 1.38 -13.64 11.11
CA GLY A 149 1.74 -14.95 10.56
C GLY A 149 1.22 -16.09 11.41
N ARG A 150 1.35 -16.01 12.74
CA ARG A 150 0.82 -17.00 13.67
C ARG A 150 -0.69 -17.16 13.52
N ASP A 151 -1.44 -16.08 13.45
CA ASP A 151 -2.89 -16.14 13.40
C ASP A 151 -3.38 -16.75 12.07
N VAL A 152 -2.78 -16.39 10.92
CA VAL A 152 -3.15 -16.99 9.62
C VAL A 152 -2.68 -18.44 9.50
N LEU A 153 -1.50 -18.81 10.07
CA LEU A 153 -1.02 -20.18 10.11
C LEU A 153 -1.89 -21.06 11.00
N ASN A 154 -2.39 -20.54 12.12
CA ASN A 154 -3.32 -21.26 12.97
C ASN A 154 -4.63 -21.53 12.25
N ALA A 155 -5.19 -20.54 11.54
CA ALA A 155 -6.41 -20.71 10.73
C ALA A 155 -6.22 -21.75 9.60
N PHE A 156 -5.03 -21.81 9.00
CA PHE A 156 -4.69 -22.82 8.02
C PHE A 156 -4.54 -24.21 8.64
N SER A 157 -3.80 -24.32 9.74
CA SER A 157 -3.54 -25.59 10.42
C SER A 157 -4.79 -26.19 11.07
N SER A 158 -5.75 -25.35 11.47
CA SER A 158 -7.05 -25.80 11.99
C SER A 158 -8.03 -26.23 10.89
N GLY A 159 -7.70 -26.04 9.62
CA GLY A 159 -8.59 -26.34 8.50
C GLY A 159 -9.68 -25.27 8.27
N GLU A 160 -9.63 -24.15 8.96
CA GLU A 160 -10.59 -23.05 8.77
C GLU A 160 -10.45 -22.41 7.37
N VAL A 161 -9.21 -22.31 6.88
CA VAL A 161 -8.88 -21.81 5.54
C VAL A 161 -7.95 -22.80 4.81
N GLY A 162 -8.11 -22.93 3.51
CA GLY A 162 -7.31 -23.82 2.66
C GLY A 162 -6.18 -23.11 1.91
N GLU A 163 -6.20 -21.79 1.87
CA GLU A 163 -5.16 -20.98 1.21
C GLU A 163 -4.92 -19.69 2.01
N ILE A 164 -3.67 -19.21 1.96
CA ILE A 164 -3.29 -17.91 2.51
C ILE A 164 -2.73 -17.05 1.40
N TRP A 165 -3.28 -15.83 1.28
CA TRP A 165 -2.88 -14.84 0.30
C TRP A 165 -2.46 -13.54 0.98
N MET A 166 -1.62 -12.75 0.31
CA MET A 166 -1.27 -11.41 0.76
C MET A 166 -1.43 -10.40 -0.39
N ALA A 167 -2.19 -9.34 -0.15
CA ALA A 167 -2.38 -8.20 -1.04
C ALA A 167 -1.65 -6.98 -0.47
N TYR A 168 -0.68 -6.46 -1.22
CA TYR A 168 0.15 -5.34 -0.81
C TYR A 168 0.67 -4.57 -2.02
N THR A 169 1.41 -3.49 -1.81
CA THR A 169 2.04 -2.74 -2.89
C THR A 169 3.55 -2.91 -2.83
N VAL A 170 4.12 -3.46 -3.90
CA VAL A 170 5.58 -3.56 -4.08
C VAL A 170 6.15 -2.18 -4.38
N PHE A 171 7.17 -1.80 -3.65
CA PHE A 171 7.92 -0.58 -3.90
C PHE A 171 8.98 -0.82 -4.98
N LYS A 172 8.78 -0.24 -6.17
CA LYS A 172 9.78 -0.30 -7.25
C LYS A 172 10.65 0.98 -7.29
N ASN A 173 9.99 2.12 -7.24
CA ASN A 173 10.63 3.45 -7.16
C ASN A 173 9.63 4.49 -6.66
N THR A 174 10.05 5.74 -6.54
CA THR A 174 9.23 6.84 -5.99
C THR A 174 7.93 7.10 -6.77
N ILE A 175 7.88 6.73 -8.05
CA ILE A 175 6.74 7.01 -8.94
C ILE A 175 5.91 5.75 -9.18
N THR A 176 6.56 4.59 -9.25
CA THR A 176 5.93 3.32 -9.64
C THR A 176 5.68 2.46 -8.41
N HIS A 177 4.42 2.28 -8.10
CA HIS A 177 3.90 1.43 -7.02
C HIS A 177 3.03 0.35 -7.64
N ILE A 178 3.42 -0.92 -7.48
CA ILE A 178 2.76 -2.06 -8.14
C ILE A 178 1.93 -2.81 -7.09
N PRO A 179 0.58 -2.73 -7.14
CA PRO A 179 -0.25 -3.57 -6.29
C PRO A 179 -0.06 -5.02 -6.72
N LYS A 180 0.19 -5.90 -5.76
CA LYS A 180 0.44 -7.32 -6.01
C LYS A 180 -0.38 -8.15 -5.03
N MET A 181 -0.88 -9.27 -5.53
CA MET A 181 -1.46 -10.32 -4.72
C MET A 181 -0.64 -11.59 -4.90
N ILE A 182 -0.14 -12.12 -3.81
CA ILE A 182 0.70 -13.32 -3.80
C ILE A 182 0.08 -14.39 -2.91
N ARG A 183 0.22 -15.64 -3.31
CA ARG A 183 -0.15 -16.80 -2.50
C ARG A 183 1.03 -17.13 -1.58
N LEU A 184 0.75 -17.19 -0.28
CA LEU A 184 1.71 -17.57 0.74
C LEU A 184 1.63 -19.08 1.03
N LEU A 185 0.41 -19.61 1.12
CA LEU A 185 0.15 -21.04 1.28
C LEU A 185 -0.96 -21.51 0.32
N PRO A 186 -0.84 -22.71 -0.21
CA PRO A 186 0.36 -23.58 -0.21
C PRO A 186 1.53 -22.88 -0.88
N VAL A 187 2.74 -23.14 -0.36
CA VAL A 187 3.96 -22.58 -0.98
C VAL A 187 4.09 -23.20 -2.36
N ALA A 188 4.14 -22.36 -3.39
CA ALA A 188 4.41 -22.84 -4.74
C ALA A 188 5.86 -23.33 -4.80
N VAL A 189 6.02 -24.61 -5.16
CA VAL A 189 7.34 -25.09 -5.62
C VAL A 189 7.65 -24.29 -6.88
N PRO A 190 8.80 -23.62 -6.99
CA PRO A 190 9.15 -22.95 -8.22
C PRO A 190 9.09 -23.99 -9.35
N GLU A 191 8.13 -23.83 -10.26
CA GLU A 191 8.23 -24.51 -11.55
C GLU A 191 9.59 -24.05 -12.10
N GLU A 192 10.44 -25.00 -12.44
CA GLU A 192 11.80 -24.77 -12.90
C GLU A 192 11.85 -23.49 -13.73
N GLU A 193 12.43 -22.42 -13.17
CA GLU A 193 12.77 -21.25 -13.98
C GLU A 193 13.59 -21.80 -15.14
N THR A 194 12.99 -21.70 -16.30
CA THR A 194 13.46 -22.19 -17.58
C THR A 194 14.98 -22.18 -17.67
N ALA A 195 15.52 -23.33 -17.77
CA ALA A 195 16.79 -23.94 -18.22
C ALA A 195 18.03 -23.07 -18.57
N GLU A 196 18.10 -21.79 -18.20
CA GLU A 196 19.24 -20.93 -18.58
C GLU A 196 20.18 -20.54 -17.42
N GLU A 197 19.84 -20.85 -16.17
CA GLU A 197 20.77 -20.72 -15.03
C GLU A 197 21.01 -22.04 -14.29
N LYS A 198 21.18 -23.16 -15.03
CA LYS A 198 21.85 -24.33 -14.48
C LYS A 198 23.31 -23.94 -14.27
N LYS A 199 23.65 -23.45 -13.08
CA LYS A 199 25.02 -23.54 -12.60
C LYS A 199 25.38 -25.02 -12.67
N ASP A 200 26.25 -25.38 -13.63
CA ASP A 200 26.85 -26.68 -13.79
C ASP A 200 27.55 -27.10 -12.49
N GLY A 201 26.82 -27.77 -11.64
CA GLY A 201 27.33 -28.42 -10.46
C GLY A 201 26.49 -29.66 -10.18
N PRO A 202 27.07 -30.78 -9.73
CA PRO A 202 26.29 -31.94 -9.34
C PRO A 202 25.28 -31.49 -8.30
N LEU A 203 24.01 -31.90 -8.48
CA LEU A 203 22.94 -31.73 -7.49
C LEU A 203 23.41 -32.36 -6.18
N LEU A 204 24.02 -31.57 -5.32
CA LEU A 204 24.38 -32.00 -3.98
C LEU A 204 23.07 -32.33 -3.28
N LEU A 205 22.87 -33.61 -3.00
CA LEU A 205 21.77 -34.08 -2.16
C LEU A 205 21.88 -33.33 -0.83
N MET A 206 20.85 -32.56 -0.46
CA MET A 206 20.79 -31.95 0.85
C MET A 206 20.54 -33.05 1.88
N ASN A 207 21.44 -33.20 2.83
CA ASN A 207 21.17 -33.95 4.05
C ASN A 207 20.38 -33.04 5.01
N PHE A 208 19.20 -33.51 5.40
CA PHE A 208 18.38 -32.84 6.39
C PHE A 208 18.66 -33.42 7.78
N GLU A 209 18.89 -32.55 8.75
CA GLU A 209 18.98 -32.91 10.17
C GLU A 209 18.08 -31.97 10.96
N PRO A 210 17.03 -32.47 11.59
CA PRO A 210 16.58 -33.86 11.61
C PRO A 210 15.93 -34.29 10.29
N GLU A 211 14.65 -34.64 10.22
CA GLU A 211 13.97 -35.07 8.99
C GLU A 211 13.46 -33.85 8.16
N PRO A 212 13.30 -34.00 6.82
CA PRO A 212 12.87 -32.93 5.93
C PRO A 212 11.55 -32.25 6.36
N GLU A 213 10.62 -33.02 6.93
CA GLU A 213 9.31 -32.53 7.39
C GLU A 213 9.47 -31.60 8.59
N GLU A 214 10.29 -31.95 9.56
CA GLU A 214 10.56 -31.12 10.74
C GLU A 214 11.28 -29.82 10.36
N VAL A 215 12.19 -29.89 9.39
CA VAL A 215 12.88 -28.70 8.86
C VAL A 215 11.87 -27.78 8.19
N LEU A 216 10.93 -28.29 7.37
CA LEU A 216 9.89 -27.49 6.75
C LEU A 216 8.93 -26.86 7.77
N ASP A 217 8.56 -27.60 8.82
CA ASP A 217 7.74 -27.07 9.93
C ASP A 217 8.41 -25.90 10.65
N ALA A 218 9.74 -25.90 10.75
CA ALA A 218 10.49 -24.83 11.38
C ALA A 218 10.77 -23.64 10.45
N VAL A 219 10.97 -23.88 9.15
CA VAL A 219 11.43 -22.87 8.19
C VAL A 219 10.27 -22.13 7.54
N ILE A 220 9.19 -22.82 7.13
CA ILE A 220 8.06 -22.18 6.42
C ILE A 220 7.39 -21.09 7.26
N PRO A 221 7.11 -21.24 8.56
CA PRO A 221 6.57 -20.13 9.36
C PRO A 221 7.49 -18.92 9.41
N LYS A 222 8.80 -19.13 9.49
CA LYS A 222 9.80 -18.03 9.47
C LYS A 222 9.81 -17.32 8.12
N TYR A 223 9.71 -18.09 7.03
CA TYR A 223 9.59 -17.55 5.68
C TYR A 223 8.33 -16.68 5.54
N ILE A 224 7.17 -17.19 5.93
CA ILE A 224 5.90 -16.44 5.87
C ILE A 224 5.98 -15.15 6.69
N ASN A 225 6.49 -15.21 7.92
CA ASN A 225 6.68 -14.02 8.76
C ASN A 225 7.60 -12.99 8.09
N SER A 226 8.64 -13.46 7.41
CA SER A 226 9.59 -12.60 6.68
C SER A 226 8.92 -11.94 5.47
N VAL A 227 8.14 -12.69 4.70
CA VAL A 227 7.40 -12.15 3.55
C VAL A 227 6.35 -11.13 4.00
N ILE A 228 5.61 -11.39 5.09
CA ILE A 228 4.66 -10.44 5.65
C ILE A 228 5.38 -9.16 6.09
N TYR A 229 6.51 -9.28 6.78
CA TYR A 229 7.28 -8.11 7.22
C TYR A 229 7.83 -7.31 6.03
N GLY A 230 8.40 -7.98 5.02
CA GLY A 230 8.84 -7.34 3.77
C GLY A 230 7.72 -6.59 3.08
N GLY A 231 6.56 -7.24 2.93
CA GLY A 231 5.37 -6.62 2.36
C GLY A 231 4.87 -5.40 3.14
N MET A 232 4.97 -5.41 4.48
CA MET A 232 4.66 -4.23 5.30
C MET A 232 5.67 -3.09 5.07
N MET A 233 6.95 -3.40 4.93
CA MET A 233 7.99 -2.40 4.67
C MET A 233 7.82 -1.75 3.29
N ASP A 234 7.60 -2.56 2.27
CA ASP A 234 7.27 -2.10 0.91
C ASP A 234 6.01 -1.24 0.88
N ALA A 235 4.98 -1.66 1.61
CA ALA A 235 3.73 -0.93 1.73
C ALA A 235 3.93 0.46 2.34
N VAL A 236 4.70 0.58 3.43
CA VAL A 236 4.99 1.88 4.07
C VAL A 236 5.81 2.79 3.15
N ALA A 237 6.79 2.25 2.44
CA ALA A 237 7.57 3.02 1.46
C ALA A 237 6.67 3.50 0.31
N SER A 238 5.86 2.61 -0.25
CA SER A 238 4.91 2.90 -1.34
C SER A 238 3.84 3.91 -0.92
N GLU A 239 3.26 3.76 0.27
CA GLU A 239 2.26 4.70 0.83
C GLU A 239 2.82 6.11 0.93
N ASN A 240 4.01 6.26 1.54
CA ASN A 240 4.60 7.58 1.75
C ASN A 240 5.10 8.18 0.43
N GLY A 241 5.60 7.38 -0.51
CA GLY A 241 5.94 7.79 -1.86
C GLY A 241 4.71 8.30 -2.64
N ALA A 242 3.62 7.54 -2.61
CA ALA A 242 2.36 7.92 -3.24
C ALA A 242 1.77 9.20 -2.62
N ARG A 243 1.81 9.33 -1.29
CA ARG A 243 1.35 10.54 -0.59
C ARG A 243 2.22 11.73 -0.93
N MET A 244 3.53 11.59 -0.99
CA MET A 244 4.45 12.66 -1.38
C MET A 244 4.11 13.18 -2.78
N THR A 245 3.94 12.31 -3.75
CA THR A 245 3.57 12.67 -5.14
C THR A 245 2.18 13.30 -5.21
N ALA A 246 1.19 12.74 -4.48
CA ALA A 246 -0.16 13.29 -4.45
C ALA A 246 -0.20 14.70 -3.82
N MET A 247 0.58 14.95 -2.77
CA MET A 247 0.66 16.26 -2.14
C MET A 247 1.44 17.27 -2.99
N ASP A 248 2.43 16.82 -3.73
CA ASP A 248 3.15 17.66 -4.70
C ASP A 248 2.21 18.17 -5.79
N ASN A 249 1.48 17.25 -6.43
CA ASN A 249 0.48 17.59 -7.43
C ASN A 249 -0.62 18.51 -6.87
N ALA A 250 -1.08 18.25 -5.65
CA ALA A 250 -2.08 19.09 -5.00
C ALA A 250 -1.56 20.50 -4.72
N THR A 251 -0.27 20.64 -4.34
CA THR A 251 0.37 21.95 -4.11
C THR A 251 0.51 22.72 -5.41
N SER A 252 0.99 22.10 -6.48
CA SER A 252 1.11 22.73 -7.80
C SER A 252 -0.25 23.19 -8.32
N ASN A 253 -1.28 22.33 -8.25
CA ASN A 253 -2.65 22.72 -8.66
C ASN A 253 -3.20 23.88 -7.82
N ALA A 254 -2.87 23.93 -6.53
CA ALA A 254 -3.29 25.05 -5.67
C ALA A 254 -2.58 26.35 -6.04
N GLU A 255 -1.31 26.30 -6.43
CA GLU A 255 -0.53 27.47 -6.89
C GLU A 255 -1.13 28.03 -8.20
N ASP A 256 -1.46 27.17 -9.16
CA ASP A 256 -2.15 27.56 -10.41
C ASP A 256 -3.51 28.20 -10.13
N MET A 257 -4.27 27.64 -9.19
CA MET A 257 -5.56 28.23 -8.78
C MET A 257 -5.40 29.60 -8.12
N ILE A 258 -4.36 29.82 -7.33
CA ILE A 258 -4.05 31.11 -6.67
C ILE A 258 -3.73 32.15 -7.74
N GLU A 259 -2.96 31.83 -8.76
CA GLU A 259 -2.64 32.70 -9.87
C GLU A 259 -3.91 33.12 -10.62
N ASN A 260 -4.74 32.17 -11.02
CA ASN A 260 -6.02 32.42 -11.71
C ASN A 260 -6.98 33.30 -10.87
N LEU A 261 -7.07 33.03 -9.57
CA LEU A 261 -7.89 33.84 -8.66
C LEU A 261 -7.31 35.24 -8.46
N THR A 262 -5.99 35.40 -8.52
CA THR A 262 -5.33 36.71 -8.44
C THR A 262 -5.66 37.56 -9.67
N LEU A 263 -5.61 36.99 -10.85
CA LEU A 263 -6.01 37.65 -12.10
C LEU A 263 -7.51 38.05 -12.06
N SER A 264 -8.35 37.10 -11.62
CA SER A 264 -9.81 37.35 -11.51
C SER A 264 -10.12 38.46 -10.49
N TYR A 265 -9.42 38.46 -9.35
CA TYR A 265 -9.55 39.52 -8.33
C TYR A 265 -9.15 40.89 -8.86
N ASN A 266 -8.01 40.99 -9.58
CA ASN A 266 -7.53 42.23 -10.14
C ASN A 266 -8.51 42.78 -11.20
N ARG A 267 -9.06 41.94 -12.07
CA ARG A 267 -10.10 42.34 -13.05
C ARG A 267 -11.37 42.82 -12.37
N ALA A 268 -11.85 42.12 -11.35
CA ALA A 268 -13.04 42.50 -10.61
C ALA A 268 -12.80 43.82 -9.84
N ARG A 269 -11.59 44.03 -9.28
CA ARG A 269 -11.22 45.28 -8.63
C ARG A 269 -11.19 46.45 -9.60
N GLN A 270 -10.56 46.26 -10.79
CA GLN A 270 -10.53 47.32 -11.79
C GLN A 270 -11.95 47.67 -12.26
N GLY A 271 -12.81 46.67 -12.50
CA GLY A 271 -14.21 46.90 -12.89
C GLY A 271 -14.98 47.67 -11.82
N ALA A 272 -14.83 47.34 -10.56
CA ALA A 272 -15.48 48.02 -9.44
C ALA A 272 -15.01 49.48 -9.34
N ILE A 273 -13.69 49.74 -9.42
CA ILE A 273 -13.14 51.11 -9.41
C ILE A 273 -13.67 51.91 -10.59
N THR A 274 -13.67 51.33 -11.79
CA THR A 274 -14.19 52.03 -12.99
C THR A 274 -15.66 52.35 -12.82
N GLN A 275 -16.47 51.42 -12.31
CA GLN A 275 -17.89 51.67 -12.05
C GLN A 275 -18.10 52.81 -11.06
N GLU A 276 -17.37 52.79 -9.94
CA GLU A 276 -17.45 53.80 -8.90
C GLU A 276 -17.06 55.20 -9.41
N ILE A 277 -16.01 55.30 -10.23
CA ILE A 277 -15.62 56.54 -10.90
C ILE A 277 -16.70 57.00 -11.86
N THR A 278 -17.27 56.10 -12.64
CA THR A 278 -18.33 56.43 -13.60
C THR A 278 -19.60 56.94 -12.91
N GLU A 279 -19.99 56.30 -11.81
CA GLU A 279 -21.13 56.71 -10.99
C GLU A 279 -20.92 58.09 -10.39
N ILE A 280 -19.70 58.38 -9.85
CA ILE A 280 -19.37 59.72 -9.30
C ILE A 280 -19.39 60.78 -10.39
N VAL A 281 -18.79 60.51 -11.58
CA VAL A 281 -18.75 61.48 -12.68
C VAL A 281 -20.15 61.76 -13.23
N SER A 282 -20.96 60.69 -13.46
CA SER A 282 -22.33 60.83 -13.95
C SER A 282 -23.22 61.58 -12.95
N GLY A 283 -23.05 61.32 -11.65
CA GLY A 283 -23.75 62.03 -10.57
C GLY A 283 -23.37 63.51 -10.51
N ALA A 284 -22.09 63.86 -10.70
CA ALA A 284 -21.62 65.23 -10.76
C ALA A 284 -22.12 66.01 -12.00
N GLU A 285 -22.26 65.30 -13.13
CA GLU A 285 -22.81 65.90 -14.35
C GLU A 285 -24.31 66.13 -14.25
N ALA A 286 -25.05 65.26 -13.59
CA ALA A 286 -26.50 65.41 -13.36
C ALA A 286 -26.87 66.54 -12.36
N LEU A 287 -25.93 67.09 -11.62
CA LEU A 287 -26.09 68.18 -10.69
C LEU A 287 -25.71 69.54 -11.26
N LYS A 288 -25.25 69.59 -12.51
CA LYS A 288 -25.04 70.81 -13.29
C LYS A 288 -26.25 71.14 -14.14
#